data_1d59b0a737e1f5efe60cdd4b1dd44511
#
_entry.id   1d59b0a737e1f5efe60cdd4b1dd44511
#
_cell.length_a   1.000
_cell.length_b   1.000
_cell.length_c   1.000
_cell.angle_alpha   90.00
_cell.angle_beta   90.00
_cell.angle_gamma   90.00
#
_symmetry.space_group_name_H-M   'P 1'
#
loop_
_entity.id
_entity.type
_entity.pdbx_description
1 polymer ?
#
loop_
_entity_poly.entity_id
_entity_poly.type
_entity_poly.pdbx_seq_one_letter_code
_entity_poly.pdbx_strand_id
1 'polypeptide(L)'
;MLSRIQHAAIVSENFVREAKFYETVFGMKRSKPGSAEEEKAIKTNYAVSIGDGYVGVTVIGRKPGYVPGLHHFGIDVDDIEEAIARIKKKYPEVAVLKRPSNRPFATFGAHDPEGNYFDLTQEGMENRRDVYAVRPGSPQVEAQREQPRRIHHIKLRVMNPAAIAAFYRDLFDLKEEEKALEDPNFYLTDGKVTLIVAPWKMRDFEGAGIDRPGLEHVGFKVESVEGIKKELAAVRASDAEMRERIVSEPKEGERRVALIASCRYGQHQLSDPDGVFIDILEK
;
A
#
# COMPACT_ATOMS: atom_id res chain seq x y z
N MET A 1 -21.83 -5.09 0.63
CA MET A 1 -20.58 -5.75 0.15
C MET A 1 -19.51 -5.59 1.22
N LEU A 2 -18.82 -6.66 1.57
CA LEU A 2 -17.67 -6.57 2.44
C LEU A 2 -16.43 -6.34 1.58
N SER A 3 -15.67 -5.30 1.89
CA SER A 3 -14.45 -4.98 1.17
C SER A 3 -13.27 -4.87 2.12
N ARG A 4 -12.09 -5.17 1.61
CA ARG A 4 -10.84 -5.16 2.36
C ARG A 4 -9.74 -4.53 1.53
N ILE A 5 -8.93 -3.67 2.14
CA ILE A 5 -7.68 -3.20 1.54
C ILE A 5 -6.66 -4.34 1.69
N GLN A 6 -6.35 -4.97 0.56
CA GLN A 6 -5.63 -6.24 0.56
C GLN A 6 -4.12 -6.09 0.44
N HIS A 7 -3.62 -5.20 -0.41
CA HIS A 7 -2.19 -5.01 -0.62
C HIS A 7 -1.83 -3.60 -1.09
N ALA A 8 -0.56 -3.25 -0.90
CA ALA A 8 0.12 -2.20 -1.62
C ALA A 8 1.18 -2.81 -2.52
N ALA A 9 1.40 -2.24 -3.70
CA ALA A 9 2.43 -2.67 -4.62
C ALA A 9 3.52 -1.61 -4.78
N ILE A 10 4.76 -2.04 -4.70
CA ILE A 10 5.97 -1.21 -4.86
C ILE A 10 6.73 -1.69 -6.08
N VAL A 11 7.12 -0.79 -6.96
CA VAL A 11 8.06 -1.06 -8.05
C VAL A 11 9.46 -0.70 -7.61
N SER A 12 10.37 -1.66 -7.65
CA SER A 12 11.74 -1.54 -7.14
C SER A 12 12.78 -1.96 -8.17
N GLU A 13 13.92 -1.28 -8.19
CA GLU A 13 15.09 -1.71 -8.98
C GLU A 13 15.68 -3.01 -8.43
N ASN A 14 15.61 -3.21 -7.12
CA ASN A 14 16.06 -4.42 -6.44
C ASN A 14 14.98 -4.95 -5.50
N PHE A 15 13.95 -5.55 -6.11
CA PHE A 15 12.76 -6.00 -5.40
C PHE A 15 13.03 -7.08 -4.33
N VAL A 16 14.10 -7.85 -4.47
CA VAL A 16 14.48 -8.87 -3.46
C VAL A 16 15.05 -8.19 -2.21
N ARG A 17 15.93 -7.21 -2.40
CA ARG A 17 16.47 -6.38 -1.31
C ARG A 17 15.35 -5.61 -0.61
N GLU A 18 14.47 -5.04 -1.40
CA GLU A 18 13.35 -4.24 -0.89
C GLU A 18 12.42 -5.10 -0.02
N ALA A 19 12.06 -6.29 -0.48
CA ALA A 19 11.28 -7.23 0.31
C ALA A 19 11.99 -7.60 1.62
N LYS A 20 13.31 -7.83 1.57
CA LYS A 20 14.14 -8.14 2.75
C LYS A 20 14.13 -6.99 3.78
N PHE A 21 14.09 -5.72 3.32
CA PHE A 21 13.96 -4.59 4.21
C PHE A 21 12.67 -4.65 5.03
N TYR A 22 11.53 -4.84 4.39
CA TYR A 22 10.24 -4.97 5.07
C TYR A 22 10.15 -6.20 5.98
N GLU A 23 10.75 -7.33 5.58
CA GLU A 23 10.86 -8.51 6.42
C GLU A 23 11.68 -8.22 7.69
N THR A 24 12.81 -7.55 7.53
CA THR A 24 13.74 -7.29 8.64
C THR A 24 13.21 -6.22 9.60
N VAL A 25 12.74 -5.07 9.06
CA VAL A 25 12.34 -3.93 9.89
C VAL A 25 10.92 -4.06 10.41
N PHE A 26 9.99 -4.58 9.59
CA PHE A 26 8.58 -4.65 9.96
C PHE A 26 8.07 -6.06 10.27
N GLY A 27 8.96 -7.07 10.21
CA GLY A 27 8.58 -8.45 10.51
C GLY A 27 7.58 -9.04 9.52
N MET A 28 7.43 -8.45 8.32
CA MET A 28 6.56 -8.99 7.29
C MET A 28 7.04 -10.36 6.84
N LYS A 29 6.12 -11.25 6.49
CA LYS A 29 6.45 -12.65 6.20
C LYS A 29 6.09 -13.01 4.78
N ARG A 30 6.96 -13.78 4.13
CA ARG A 30 6.63 -14.47 2.88
C ARG A 30 5.69 -15.64 3.16
N SER A 31 4.77 -15.90 2.26
CA SER A 31 3.81 -16.99 2.45
C SER A 31 4.42 -18.37 2.40
N LYS A 32 5.42 -18.58 1.55
CA LYS A 32 6.07 -19.88 1.32
C LYS A 32 7.56 -19.68 0.97
N PRO A 33 8.40 -19.19 1.90
CA PRO A 33 9.79 -18.87 1.59
C PRO A 33 10.55 -20.11 1.11
N GLY A 34 11.29 -19.97 0.00
CA GLY A 34 12.08 -21.05 -0.59
C GLY A 34 11.27 -22.12 -1.32
N SER A 35 9.95 -21.93 -1.51
CA SER A 35 9.15 -22.87 -2.30
C SER A 35 9.40 -22.71 -3.80
N ALA A 36 9.17 -23.79 -4.57
CA ALA A 36 9.25 -23.74 -6.03
C ALA A 36 8.27 -22.70 -6.64
N GLU A 37 7.15 -22.46 -5.99
CA GLU A 37 6.18 -21.44 -6.40
C GLU A 37 6.73 -20.01 -6.20
N GLU A 38 7.39 -19.76 -5.09
CA GLU A 38 8.06 -18.49 -4.83
C GLU A 38 9.23 -18.28 -5.79
N GLU A 39 10.08 -19.27 -5.97
CA GLU A 39 11.18 -19.20 -6.94
C GLU A 39 10.68 -18.92 -8.36
N LYS A 40 9.57 -19.57 -8.75
CA LYS A 40 8.91 -19.30 -10.02
C LYS A 40 8.39 -17.87 -10.07
N ALA A 41 7.75 -17.36 -9.02
CA ALA A 41 7.26 -15.99 -8.97
C ALA A 41 8.39 -14.97 -9.09
N ILE A 42 9.51 -15.20 -8.39
CA ILE A 42 10.70 -14.35 -8.48
C ILE A 42 11.25 -14.36 -9.91
N LYS A 43 11.43 -15.54 -10.51
CA LYS A 43 12.04 -15.69 -11.84
C LYS A 43 11.15 -15.23 -13.00
N THR A 44 9.84 -15.47 -12.93
CA THR A 44 8.92 -15.24 -14.07
C THR A 44 8.08 -13.98 -13.94
N ASN A 45 7.68 -13.62 -12.72
CA ASN A 45 6.84 -12.45 -12.47
C ASN A 45 7.65 -11.24 -11.99
N TYR A 46 8.91 -11.43 -11.62
CA TYR A 46 9.75 -10.39 -11.04
C TYR A 46 9.05 -9.73 -9.85
N ALA A 47 8.61 -10.55 -8.90
CA ALA A 47 7.88 -10.05 -7.72
C ALA A 47 8.15 -10.92 -6.49
N VAL A 48 8.22 -10.27 -5.34
CA VAL A 48 8.21 -10.89 -4.03
C VAL A 48 7.00 -10.36 -3.27
N SER A 49 6.28 -11.26 -2.62
CA SER A 49 5.10 -10.92 -1.83
C SER A 49 5.33 -11.24 -0.38
N ILE A 50 5.11 -10.27 0.45
CA ILE A 50 5.25 -10.30 1.90
C ILE A 50 3.99 -9.72 2.53
N GLY A 51 3.72 -10.02 3.79
CA GLY A 51 2.52 -9.52 4.45
C GLY A 51 2.58 -9.58 5.96
N ASP A 52 1.64 -8.87 6.57
CA ASP A 52 1.43 -8.85 8.03
C ASP A 52 0.32 -9.82 8.49
N GLY A 53 -0.16 -10.66 7.57
CA GLY A 53 -1.27 -11.60 7.80
C GLY A 53 -2.64 -11.03 7.41
N TYR A 54 -2.77 -9.74 7.16
CA TYR A 54 -3.99 -9.10 6.67
C TYR A 54 -3.76 -8.29 5.40
N VAL A 55 -2.72 -7.47 5.38
CA VAL A 55 -2.32 -6.69 4.21
C VAL A 55 -0.98 -7.17 3.71
N GLY A 56 -0.84 -7.23 2.40
CA GLY A 56 0.41 -7.53 1.76
C GLY A 56 1.15 -6.32 1.21
N VAL A 57 2.44 -6.50 1.02
CA VAL A 57 3.25 -5.67 0.12
C VAL A 57 3.75 -6.57 -0.99
N THR A 58 3.41 -6.21 -2.22
CA THR A 58 3.96 -6.86 -3.41
C THR A 58 5.07 -6.00 -3.96
N VAL A 59 6.30 -6.45 -3.82
CA VAL A 59 7.46 -5.76 -4.38
C VAL A 59 7.73 -6.31 -5.77
N ILE A 60 7.58 -5.46 -6.78
CA ILE A 60 7.64 -5.81 -8.21
C ILE A 60 8.95 -5.26 -8.77
N GLY A 61 9.72 -6.12 -9.45
CA GLY A 61 10.91 -5.69 -10.18
C GLY A 61 10.55 -4.72 -11.30
N ARG A 62 11.30 -3.62 -11.39
CA ARG A 62 11.07 -2.61 -12.41
C ARG A 62 11.17 -3.17 -13.82
N LYS A 63 10.19 -2.81 -14.62
CA LYS A 63 10.14 -3.12 -16.07
C LYS A 63 10.18 -1.82 -16.86
N PRO A 64 10.56 -1.87 -18.16
CA PRO A 64 10.47 -0.68 -19.01
C PRO A 64 9.08 -0.02 -18.94
N GLY A 65 9.04 1.31 -18.76
CA GLY A 65 7.81 2.08 -18.60
C GLY A 65 7.25 2.17 -17.19
N TYR A 66 7.77 1.39 -16.24
CA TYR A 66 7.36 1.49 -14.81
C TYR A 66 8.23 2.52 -14.09
N VAL A 67 7.58 3.34 -13.28
CA VAL A 67 8.24 4.30 -12.39
C VAL A 67 8.46 3.61 -11.05
N PRO A 68 9.67 3.70 -10.44
CA PRO A 68 9.91 3.17 -9.10
C PRO A 68 9.04 3.88 -8.05
N GLY A 69 8.72 3.16 -6.99
CA GLY A 69 7.94 3.67 -5.87
C GLY A 69 6.61 2.95 -5.70
N LEU A 70 5.70 3.54 -4.92
CA LEU A 70 4.34 3.03 -4.77
C LEU A 70 3.61 3.11 -6.12
N HIS A 71 3.03 1.98 -6.53
CA HIS A 71 2.44 1.85 -7.86
C HIS A 71 0.91 1.72 -7.81
N HIS A 72 0.38 0.84 -6.97
CA HIS A 72 -1.05 0.62 -6.82
C HIS A 72 -1.36 -0.03 -5.47
N PHE A 73 -2.63 -0.12 -5.15
CA PHE A 73 -3.14 -0.93 -4.06
C PHE A 73 -4.22 -1.89 -4.56
N GLY A 74 -4.60 -2.85 -3.75
CA GLY A 74 -5.62 -3.83 -4.10
C GLY A 74 -6.78 -3.82 -3.14
N ILE A 75 -7.99 -4.03 -3.68
CA ILE A 75 -9.24 -4.21 -2.95
C ILE A 75 -9.74 -5.62 -3.18
N ASP A 76 -10.03 -6.31 -2.10
CA ASP A 76 -10.67 -7.60 -2.06
C ASP A 76 -12.13 -7.44 -1.66
N VAL A 77 -13.03 -8.04 -2.39
CA VAL A 77 -14.48 -7.95 -2.16
C VAL A 77 -15.09 -9.34 -1.99
N ASP A 78 -16.23 -9.42 -1.33
CA ASP A 78 -17.00 -10.66 -1.18
C ASP A 78 -17.84 -10.99 -2.43
N ASP A 79 -18.17 -9.99 -3.25
CA ASP A 79 -18.92 -10.15 -4.51
C ASP A 79 -18.34 -9.25 -5.61
N ILE A 80 -17.56 -9.86 -6.50
CA ILE A 80 -16.89 -9.16 -7.60
C ILE A 80 -17.85 -8.71 -8.68
N GLU A 81 -18.92 -9.45 -8.92
CA GLU A 81 -19.92 -9.11 -9.95
C GLU A 81 -20.71 -7.89 -9.49
N GLU A 82 -21.12 -7.85 -8.21
CA GLU A 82 -21.73 -6.67 -7.62
C GLU A 82 -20.81 -5.45 -7.70
N ALA A 83 -19.54 -5.60 -7.35
CA ALA A 83 -18.57 -4.51 -7.42
C ALA A 83 -18.45 -3.94 -8.85
N ILE A 84 -18.30 -4.82 -9.84
CA ILE A 84 -18.22 -4.42 -11.25
C ILE A 84 -19.54 -3.77 -11.72
N ALA A 85 -20.69 -4.28 -11.30
CA ALA A 85 -21.99 -3.71 -11.64
C ALA A 85 -22.15 -2.30 -11.03
N ARG A 86 -21.73 -2.08 -9.79
CA ARG A 86 -21.74 -0.76 -9.13
C ARG A 86 -20.84 0.23 -9.88
N ILE A 87 -19.62 -0.19 -10.27
CA ILE A 87 -18.70 0.65 -11.06
C ILE A 87 -19.36 1.04 -12.38
N LYS A 88 -19.82 0.09 -13.16
CA LYS A 88 -20.45 0.35 -14.46
C LYS A 88 -21.69 1.26 -14.37
N LYS A 89 -22.46 1.15 -13.29
CA LYS A 89 -23.66 1.96 -13.07
C LYS A 89 -23.34 3.41 -12.69
N LYS A 90 -22.39 3.61 -11.78
CA LYS A 90 -22.07 4.94 -11.21
C LYS A 90 -20.98 5.69 -12.00
N TYR A 91 -20.06 4.94 -12.58
CA TYR A 91 -18.86 5.46 -13.28
C TYR A 91 -18.64 4.68 -14.58
N PRO A 92 -19.55 4.84 -15.58
CA PRO A 92 -19.51 4.06 -16.82
C PRO A 92 -18.24 4.28 -17.66
N GLU A 93 -17.52 5.38 -17.41
CA GLU A 93 -16.22 5.70 -18.01
C GLU A 93 -15.05 4.88 -17.42
N VAL A 94 -15.24 4.28 -16.25
CA VAL A 94 -14.20 3.47 -15.59
C VAL A 94 -14.19 2.07 -16.16
N ALA A 95 -13.11 1.74 -16.87
CA ALA A 95 -12.93 0.40 -17.41
C ALA A 95 -12.42 -0.56 -16.32
N VAL A 96 -13.13 -1.67 -16.14
CA VAL A 96 -12.67 -2.79 -15.33
C VAL A 96 -12.20 -3.87 -16.27
N LEU A 97 -10.90 -4.17 -16.28
CA LEU A 97 -10.26 -5.06 -17.23
C LEU A 97 -9.84 -6.36 -16.54
N LYS A 98 -10.22 -7.49 -17.14
CA LYS A 98 -9.74 -8.79 -16.69
C LYS A 98 -8.24 -8.91 -16.97
N ARG A 99 -7.48 -9.27 -15.95
CA ARG A 99 -6.04 -9.47 -16.07
C ARG A 99 -5.72 -10.88 -16.60
N PRO A 100 -4.59 -11.05 -17.29
CA PRO A 100 -4.12 -12.37 -17.68
C PRO A 100 -3.95 -13.29 -16.45
N SER A 101 -4.32 -14.57 -16.60
CA SER A 101 -4.28 -15.56 -15.50
C SER A 101 -2.89 -15.81 -14.90
N ASN A 102 -1.83 -15.45 -15.62
CA ASN A 102 -0.46 -15.52 -15.11
C ASN A 102 -0.04 -14.32 -14.24
N ARG A 103 -0.92 -13.30 -14.09
CA ARG A 103 -0.68 -12.17 -13.17
C ARG A 103 -1.16 -12.54 -11.78
N PRO A 104 -0.28 -12.52 -10.77
CA PRO A 104 -0.68 -12.83 -9.40
C PRO A 104 -1.51 -11.70 -8.78
N PHE A 105 -2.23 -12.02 -7.70
CA PHE A 105 -2.86 -11.12 -6.73
C PHE A 105 -4.18 -10.50 -7.12
N ALA A 106 -4.51 -10.37 -8.41
CA ALA A 106 -5.79 -9.83 -8.79
C ALA A 106 -6.31 -10.40 -10.10
N THR A 107 -7.61 -10.58 -10.18
CA THR A 107 -8.29 -11.02 -11.39
C THR A 107 -8.64 -9.85 -12.29
N PHE A 108 -8.92 -8.70 -11.72
CA PHE A 108 -9.25 -7.49 -12.45
C PHE A 108 -8.35 -6.34 -12.03
N GLY A 109 -8.21 -5.36 -12.92
CA GLY A 109 -7.60 -4.08 -12.63
C GLY A 109 -8.49 -2.96 -13.16
N ALA A 110 -8.50 -1.85 -12.44
CA ALA A 110 -9.26 -0.67 -12.80
C ALA A 110 -8.50 0.61 -12.42
N HIS A 111 -9.03 1.75 -12.83
CA HIS A 111 -8.55 3.06 -12.42
C HIS A 111 -9.70 3.83 -11.78
N ASP A 112 -9.41 4.63 -10.77
CA ASP A 112 -10.39 5.60 -10.31
C ASP A 112 -10.58 6.73 -11.36
N PRO A 113 -11.52 7.66 -11.17
CA PRO A 113 -11.76 8.75 -12.13
C PRO A 113 -10.56 9.67 -12.38
N GLU A 114 -9.55 9.66 -11.53
CA GLU A 114 -8.30 10.43 -11.73
C GLU A 114 -7.14 9.58 -12.26
N GLY A 115 -7.40 8.30 -12.59
CA GLY A 115 -6.41 7.42 -13.19
C GLY A 115 -5.52 6.69 -12.19
N ASN A 116 -5.83 6.70 -10.89
CA ASN A 116 -5.09 5.91 -9.92
C ASN A 116 -5.47 4.43 -10.07
N TYR A 117 -4.48 3.61 -10.37
CA TYR A 117 -4.67 2.19 -10.60
C TYR A 117 -4.92 1.44 -9.30
N PHE A 118 -5.90 0.53 -9.31
CA PHE A 118 -6.14 -0.42 -8.25
C PHE A 118 -6.45 -1.82 -8.80
N ASP A 119 -6.03 -2.83 -8.05
CA ASP A 119 -6.38 -4.21 -8.31
C ASP A 119 -7.70 -4.55 -7.62
N LEU A 120 -8.50 -5.41 -8.26
CA LEU A 120 -9.77 -5.87 -7.74
C LEU A 120 -9.86 -7.40 -7.82
N THR A 121 -10.21 -8.03 -6.69
CA THR A 121 -10.26 -9.49 -6.58
C THR A 121 -11.35 -9.94 -5.61
N GLN A 122 -11.59 -11.25 -5.60
CA GLN A 122 -12.46 -11.95 -4.66
C GLN A 122 -11.78 -13.24 -4.23
N GLU A 123 -12.04 -13.72 -3.02
CA GLU A 123 -11.53 -15.00 -2.55
C GLU A 123 -11.94 -16.15 -3.48
N GLY A 124 -11.01 -17.06 -3.73
CA GLY A 124 -11.23 -18.23 -4.61
C GLY A 124 -11.09 -17.96 -6.11
N MET A 125 -10.79 -16.71 -6.52
CA MET A 125 -10.54 -16.42 -7.93
C MET A 125 -9.18 -16.94 -8.42
N GLU A 126 -9.12 -17.30 -9.71
CA GLU A 126 -7.98 -17.96 -10.36
C GLU A 126 -6.64 -17.22 -10.16
N ASN A 127 -6.64 -15.89 -10.28
CA ASN A 127 -5.42 -15.08 -10.19
C ASN A 127 -5.07 -14.70 -8.75
N ARG A 128 -5.98 -14.94 -7.82
CA ARG A 128 -5.73 -14.62 -6.43
C ARG A 128 -4.81 -15.67 -5.84
N ARG A 129 -3.71 -15.21 -5.31
CA ARG A 129 -2.85 -16.03 -4.45
C ARG A 129 -3.05 -15.61 -3.01
N ASP A 130 -3.39 -16.58 -2.18
CA ASP A 130 -3.53 -16.39 -0.74
C ASP A 130 -2.16 -16.24 -0.06
N VAL A 131 -1.33 -15.35 -0.61
CA VAL A 131 -0.02 -15.05 -0.08
C VAL A 131 -0.13 -14.34 1.28
N TYR A 132 -1.24 -13.61 1.44
CA TYR A 132 -1.56 -12.88 2.67
C TYR A 132 -2.79 -13.45 3.36
N ALA A 133 -3.42 -14.40 2.70
CA ALA A 133 -4.77 -14.72 3.04
C ALA A 133 -4.84 -15.77 4.11
N VAL A 134 -5.20 -15.26 5.14
CA VAL A 134 -6.02 -16.01 6.02
C VAL A 134 -7.44 -15.55 5.78
N ARG A 135 -8.35 -16.48 5.62
CA ARG A 135 -9.77 -16.22 5.32
C ARG A 135 -10.35 -15.28 6.38
N PRO A 136 -11.07 -14.21 5.99
CA PRO A 136 -11.79 -13.39 6.95
C PRO A 136 -12.63 -14.26 7.87
N GLY A 137 -12.49 -14.06 9.19
CA GLY A 137 -13.22 -14.85 10.19
C GLY A 137 -12.66 -16.24 10.49
N SER A 138 -11.53 -16.67 9.90
CA SER A 138 -10.86 -17.88 10.39
C SER A 138 -10.00 -17.57 11.61
N PRO A 139 -9.87 -18.50 12.58
CA PRO A 139 -9.03 -18.31 13.77
C PRO A 139 -7.57 -17.99 13.43
N GLN A 140 -7.09 -18.43 12.29
CA GLN A 140 -5.74 -18.15 11.81
C GLN A 140 -5.53 -16.71 11.38
N VAL A 141 -6.58 -15.98 10.96
CA VAL A 141 -6.51 -14.55 10.63
C VAL A 141 -6.21 -13.74 11.88
N GLU A 142 -6.95 -14.01 12.93
CA GLU A 142 -6.79 -13.28 14.18
C GLU A 142 -5.42 -13.59 14.80
N ALA A 143 -4.98 -14.85 14.80
CA ALA A 143 -3.66 -15.26 15.29
C ALA A 143 -2.50 -14.61 14.50
N GLN A 144 -2.64 -14.46 13.19
CA GLN A 144 -1.61 -13.81 12.38
C GLN A 144 -1.60 -12.29 12.53
N ARG A 145 -2.68 -11.70 13.01
CA ARG A 145 -2.77 -10.27 13.31
C ARG A 145 -2.23 -9.86 14.67
N GLU A 146 -1.88 -10.78 15.47
CA GLU A 146 -1.20 -10.52 16.76
C GLU A 146 0.26 -10.08 16.58
N GLN A 147 0.78 -10.10 15.34
CA GLN A 147 2.11 -9.57 15.13
C GLN A 147 2.17 -8.07 15.51
N PRO A 148 3.27 -7.64 16.15
CA PRO A 148 3.35 -6.31 16.75
C PRO A 148 3.35 -5.18 15.71
N ARG A 149 3.82 -5.46 14.49
CA ARG A 149 3.96 -4.49 13.40
C ARG A 149 3.04 -4.84 12.26
N ARG A 150 2.24 -3.87 11.83
CA ARG A 150 1.23 -4.09 10.79
C ARG A 150 0.99 -2.84 9.96
N ILE A 151 0.57 -3.02 8.73
CA ILE A 151 0.11 -1.90 7.89
C ILE A 151 -1.17 -1.34 8.51
N HIS A 152 -1.17 -0.03 8.70
CA HIS A 152 -2.28 0.73 9.26
C HIS A 152 -3.01 1.55 8.21
N HIS A 153 -2.27 2.19 7.30
CA HIS A 153 -2.87 3.03 6.28
C HIS A 153 -2.05 3.09 5.00
N ILE A 154 -2.71 3.49 3.93
CA ILE A 154 -2.12 3.84 2.64
C ILE A 154 -2.64 5.23 2.29
N LYS A 155 -1.77 6.14 1.85
CA LYS A 155 -2.17 7.50 1.48
C LYS A 155 -2.09 7.72 -0.02
N LEU A 156 -3.17 8.27 -0.55
CA LEU A 156 -3.37 8.62 -1.95
C LEU A 156 -3.59 10.12 -2.08
N ARG A 157 -2.81 10.81 -2.93
CA ARG A 157 -3.03 12.20 -3.29
C ARG A 157 -3.76 12.32 -4.61
N VAL A 158 -4.75 13.19 -4.65
CA VAL A 158 -5.67 13.36 -5.77
C VAL A 158 -6.02 14.83 -5.97
N MET A 159 -6.50 15.18 -7.15
CA MET A 159 -6.93 16.55 -7.47
C MET A 159 -8.25 16.90 -6.78
N ASN A 160 -9.18 15.95 -6.71
CA ASN A 160 -10.49 16.12 -6.09
C ASN A 160 -10.73 15.07 -5.00
N PRO A 161 -10.25 15.29 -3.76
CA PRO A 161 -10.36 14.32 -2.68
C PRO A 161 -11.79 13.89 -2.36
N ALA A 162 -12.74 14.84 -2.41
CA ALA A 162 -14.14 14.53 -2.11
C ALA A 162 -14.76 13.57 -3.14
N ALA A 163 -14.49 13.76 -4.41
CA ALA A 163 -15.00 12.88 -5.47
C ALA A 163 -14.36 11.48 -5.40
N ILE A 164 -13.04 11.42 -5.19
CA ILE A 164 -12.33 10.14 -5.09
C ILE A 164 -12.67 9.40 -3.79
N ALA A 165 -12.84 10.11 -2.68
CA ALA A 165 -13.33 9.48 -1.45
C ALA A 165 -14.74 8.91 -1.63
N ALA A 166 -15.65 9.65 -2.28
CA ALA A 166 -16.99 9.14 -2.61
C ALA A 166 -16.92 7.91 -3.53
N PHE A 167 -16.00 7.90 -4.52
CA PHE A 167 -15.78 6.74 -5.37
C PHE A 167 -15.48 5.48 -4.56
N TYR A 168 -14.45 5.50 -3.72
CA TYR A 168 -14.06 4.32 -2.94
C TYR A 168 -15.08 3.96 -1.85
N ARG A 169 -15.64 4.95 -1.15
CA ARG A 169 -16.65 4.72 -0.13
C ARG A 169 -17.90 4.05 -0.70
N ASP A 170 -18.45 4.61 -1.78
CA ASP A 170 -19.76 4.21 -2.31
C ASP A 170 -19.71 2.94 -3.15
N LEU A 171 -18.55 2.61 -3.73
CA LEU A 171 -18.38 1.38 -4.50
C LEU A 171 -18.01 0.19 -3.63
N PHE A 172 -17.22 0.42 -2.59
CA PHE A 172 -16.62 -0.65 -1.78
C PHE A 172 -17.10 -0.66 -0.33
N ASP A 173 -18.13 0.11 0.00
CA ASP A 173 -18.71 0.19 1.35
C ASP A 173 -17.67 0.46 2.45
N LEU A 174 -16.56 1.15 2.11
CA LEU A 174 -15.58 1.59 3.11
C LEU A 174 -16.21 2.63 4.03
N LYS A 175 -15.92 2.53 5.32
CA LYS A 175 -16.44 3.47 6.30
C LYS A 175 -15.58 4.73 6.32
N GLU A 176 -16.23 5.89 6.27
CA GLU A 176 -15.55 7.16 6.45
C GLU A 176 -15.41 7.43 7.96
N GLU A 177 -14.18 7.71 8.41
CA GLU A 177 -13.90 8.08 9.79
C GLU A 177 -14.18 9.56 10.02
N GLU A 178 -14.58 9.90 11.24
CA GLU A 178 -14.76 11.29 11.65
C GLU A 178 -13.44 12.07 11.56
N LYS A 179 -13.54 13.33 11.16
CA LYS A 179 -12.42 14.24 11.03
C LYS A 179 -12.79 15.66 11.46
N ALA A 180 -11.78 16.48 11.74
CA ALA A 180 -12.00 17.91 11.95
C ALA A 180 -12.52 18.57 10.67
N LEU A 181 -13.31 19.61 10.81
CA LEU A 181 -13.94 20.29 9.67
C LEU A 181 -12.92 20.88 8.69
N GLU A 182 -11.81 21.38 9.22
CA GLU A 182 -10.70 21.96 8.48
C GLU A 182 -9.73 20.94 7.90
N ASP A 183 -9.85 19.66 8.25
CA ASP A 183 -9.00 18.59 7.68
C ASP A 183 -9.40 18.31 6.23
N PRO A 184 -8.54 18.58 5.25
CA PRO A 184 -8.86 18.37 3.85
C PRO A 184 -8.82 16.90 3.41
N ASN A 185 -8.32 16.00 4.27
CA ASN A 185 -8.19 14.58 3.95
C ASN A 185 -9.50 13.84 4.24
N PHE A 186 -9.69 12.72 3.57
CA PHE A 186 -10.74 11.74 3.85
C PHE A 186 -10.09 10.43 4.29
N TYR A 187 -10.69 9.76 5.26
CA TYR A 187 -10.17 8.55 5.88
C TYR A 187 -11.18 7.44 5.71
N LEU A 188 -10.92 6.53 4.78
CA LEU A 188 -11.82 5.44 4.42
C LEU A 188 -11.25 4.12 4.93
N THR A 189 -11.96 3.46 5.83
CA THR A 189 -11.45 2.25 6.48
C THR A 189 -12.31 1.02 6.19
N ASP A 190 -11.67 -0.13 6.08
CA ASP A 190 -12.30 -1.46 6.10
C ASP A 190 -12.49 -2.00 7.54
N GLY A 191 -12.20 -1.15 8.55
CA GLY A 191 -12.20 -1.49 9.97
C GLY A 191 -10.84 -1.93 10.51
N LYS A 192 -9.85 -2.07 9.65
CA LYS A 192 -8.50 -2.52 10.00
C LYS A 192 -7.41 -1.69 9.33
N VAL A 193 -7.61 -1.32 8.09
CA VAL A 193 -6.69 -0.49 7.31
C VAL A 193 -7.44 0.72 6.78
N THR A 194 -6.78 1.87 6.73
CA THR A 194 -7.36 3.12 6.27
C THR A 194 -6.71 3.56 4.95
N LEU A 195 -7.53 3.81 3.94
CA LEU A 195 -7.13 4.56 2.75
C LEU A 195 -7.33 6.05 3.05
N ILE A 196 -6.25 6.80 3.08
CA ILE A 196 -6.28 8.26 3.24
C ILE A 196 -6.31 8.89 1.85
N VAL A 197 -7.37 9.61 1.54
CA VAL A 197 -7.49 10.38 0.29
C VAL A 197 -7.23 11.83 0.59
N ALA A 198 -6.12 12.37 0.07
CA ALA A 198 -5.60 13.69 0.39
C ALA A 198 -5.52 14.59 -0.86
N PRO A 199 -5.61 15.91 -0.73
CA PRO A 199 -5.44 16.80 -1.87
C PRO A 199 -3.98 16.82 -2.35
N TRP A 200 -3.79 16.77 -3.67
CA TRP A 200 -2.58 17.21 -4.32
C TRP A 200 -2.76 18.66 -4.79
N LYS A 201 -1.74 19.49 -4.61
CA LYS A 201 -1.75 20.89 -5.00
C LYS A 201 -0.44 21.23 -5.72
N MET A 202 -0.47 22.16 -6.64
CA MET A 202 0.72 22.63 -7.37
C MET A 202 1.86 23.04 -6.42
N ARG A 203 1.52 23.66 -5.28
CA ARG A 203 2.52 24.00 -4.23
C ARG A 203 3.21 22.76 -3.62
N ASP A 204 2.59 21.58 -3.69
CA ASP A 204 3.21 20.35 -3.19
C ASP A 204 4.34 19.92 -4.14
N PHE A 205 4.19 20.18 -5.44
CA PHE A 205 5.27 20.04 -6.41
C PHE A 205 6.39 21.06 -6.15
N GLU A 206 6.07 22.35 -6.10
CA GLU A 206 7.05 23.42 -5.91
C GLU A 206 7.76 23.35 -4.57
N GLY A 207 7.06 22.91 -3.53
CA GLY A 207 7.58 22.86 -2.17
C GLY A 207 8.26 21.55 -1.78
N ALA A 208 7.78 20.41 -2.30
CA ALA A 208 8.17 19.08 -1.85
C ALA A 208 8.51 18.10 -2.99
N GLY A 209 8.52 18.57 -4.25
CA GLY A 209 8.86 17.74 -5.42
C GLY A 209 7.89 16.56 -5.65
N ILE A 210 6.64 16.68 -5.19
CA ILE A 210 5.60 15.70 -5.50
C ILE A 210 4.99 16.05 -6.85
N ASP A 211 5.58 15.54 -7.89
CA ASP A 211 5.37 15.95 -9.28
C ASP A 211 4.00 15.59 -9.85
N ARG A 212 3.25 14.68 -9.19
CA ARG A 212 1.96 14.22 -9.68
C ARG A 212 1.08 13.68 -8.54
N PRO A 213 -0.26 13.62 -8.76
CA PRO A 213 -1.14 12.79 -7.94
C PRO A 213 -0.73 11.32 -7.95
N GLY A 214 -1.09 10.57 -6.94
CA GLY A 214 -0.80 9.15 -6.80
C GLY A 214 -0.58 8.72 -5.37
N LEU A 215 -0.16 7.50 -5.18
CA LEU A 215 0.19 6.96 -3.87
C LEU A 215 1.41 7.67 -3.29
N GLU A 216 1.32 8.05 -2.03
CA GLU A 216 2.36 8.82 -1.33
C GLU A 216 3.17 7.98 -0.37
N HIS A 217 2.52 7.30 0.57
CA HIS A 217 3.20 6.50 1.58
C HIS A 217 2.34 5.34 2.10
N VAL A 218 3.02 4.42 2.78
CA VAL A 218 2.40 3.35 3.57
C VAL A 218 2.68 3.61 5.04
N GLY A 219 1.66 3.51 5.88
CA GLY A 219 1.79 3.68 7.33
C GLY A 219 1.82 2.35 8.05
N PHE A 220 2.75 2.22 9.00
CA PHE A 220 2.88 1.05 9.86
C PHE A 220 2.56 1.41 11.31
N LYS A 221 1.72 0.60 11.95
CA LYS A 221 1.55 0.60 13.40
C LYS A 221 2.57 -0.34 14.00
N VAL A 222 3.30 0.13 15.01
CA VAL A 222 4.41 -0.59 15.66
C VAL A 222 4.27 -0.55 17.18
N GLU A 223 4.99 -1.41 17.85
CA GLU A 223 5.04 -1.46 19.32
C GLU A 223 5.87 -0.31 19.92
N SER A 224 6.88 0.18 19.20
CA SER A 224 7.76 1.26 19.65
C SER A 224 8.48 1.94 18.48
N VAL A 225 8.32 3.25 18.35
CA VAL A 225 9.09 4.07 17.39
C VAL A 225 10.59 4.02 17.72
N GLU A 226 10.95 4.10 18.98
CA GLU A 226 12.35 4.00 19.40
C GLU A 226 12.96 2.63 19.14
N GLY A 227 12.15 1.56 19.24
CA GLY A 227 12.54 0.22 18.81
C GLY A 227 12.89 0.16 17.33
N ILE A 228 12.02 0.69 16.48
CA ILE A 228 12.26 0.79 15.03
C ILE A 228 13.54 1.57 14.72
N LYS A 229 13.75 2.72 15.35
CA LYS A 229 14.98 3.53 15.16
C LYS A 229 16.24 2.75 15.49
N LYS A 230 16.23 1.97 16.58
CA LYS A 230 17.38 1.11 16.96
C LYS A 230 17.62 0.00 15.94
N GLU A 231 16.57 -0.64 15.47
CA GLU A 231 16.69 -1.69 14.45
C GLU A 231 17.19 -1.14 13.12
N LEU A 232 16.69 0.00 12.68
CA LEU A 232 17.18 0.70 11.50
C LEU A 232 18.67 1.03 11.63
N ALA A 233 19.12 1.51 12.79
CA ALA A 233 20.54 1.77 13.03
C ALA A 233 21.38 0.50 12.93
N ALA A 234 20.89 -0.63 13.46
CA ALA A 234 21.56 -1.93 13.36
C ALA A 234 21.60 -2.45 11.92
N VAL A 235 20.48 -2.34 11.19
CA VAL A 235 20.41 -2.70 9.77
C VAL A 235 21.40 -1.89 8.93
N ARG A 236 21.48 -0.57 9.15
CA ARG A 236 22.45 0.31 8.47
C ARG A 236 23.91 -0.08 8.73
N ALA A 237 24.19 -0.52 9.95
CA ALA A 237 25.53 -0.93 10.34
C ALA A 237 25.94 -2.28 9.73
N SER A 238 24.98 -3.20 9.57
CA SER A 238 25.23 -4.55 9.08
C SER A 238 25.15 -4.69 7.56
N ASP A 239 24.31 -3.88 6.89
CA ASP A 239 24.07 -3.98 5.45
C ASP A 239 23.84 -2.58 4.85
N ALA A 240 24.84 -2.08 4.16
CA ALA A 240 24.80 -0.74 3.57
C ALA A 240 23.74 -0.60 2.45
N GLU A 241 23.35 -1.71 1.80
CA GLU A 241 22.33 -1.70 0.75
C GLU A 241 20.91 -1.57 1.32
N MET A 242 20.75 -1.86 2.61
CA MET A 242 19.49 -1.76 3.34
C MET A 242 19.27 -0.38 3.98
N ARG A 243 20.12 0.58 3.69
CA ARG A 243 19.94 1.94 4.19
C ARG A 243 18.73 2.58 3.55
N GLU A 244 17.91 3.19 4.38
CA GLU A 244 16.86 4.06 3.92
C GLU A 244 17.45 5.23 3.13
N ARG A 245 16.75 5.66 2.09
CA ARG A 245 17.09 6.88 1.36
C ARG A 245 16.37 8.06 2.02
N ILE A 246 16.88 8.55 3.11
CA ILE A 246 16.39 9.80 3.68
C ILE A 246 17.00 10.93 2.85
N VAL A 247 16.14 11.66 2.21
CA VAL A 247 16.51 12.94 1.61
C VAL A 247 16.33 14.00 2.69
N SER A 248 17.34 14.15 3.56
CA SER A 248 17.39 15.24 4.52
C SER A 248 17.91 16.54 3.91
N GLU A 249 18.56 16.44 2.79
CA GLU A 249 19.00 17.56 1.94
C GLU A 249 18.74 17.21 0.48
N PRO A 250 18.22 18.07 -0.28
CA PRO A 250 17.98 19.50 -0.11
C PRO A 250 16.67 19.82 0.63
N LYS A 251 16.36 21.12 0.79
CA LYS A 251 15.12 21.66 1.41
C LYS A 251 13.82 21.01 0.91
N GLU A 252 13.82 20.50 -0.29
CA GLU A 252 12.73 19.73 -0.88
C GLU A 252 12.44 18.44 -0.07
N GLY A 253 13.47 17.69 0.29
CA GLY A 253 13.32 16.48 1.11
C GLY A 253 12.75 16.77 2.48
N GLU A 254 13.22 17.84 3.15
CA GLU A 254 12.67 18.28 4.44
C GLU A 254 11.19 18.65 4.33
N ARG A 255 10.81 19.37 3.28
CA ARG A 255 9.41 19.74 3.03
C ARG A 255 8.54 18.52 2.72
N ARG A 256 9.09 17.54 2.01
CA ARG A 256 8.40 16.27 1.71
C ARG A 256 8.15 15.47 2.98
N VAL A 257 9.13 15.34 3.85
CA VAL A 257 8.99 14.72 5.17
C VAL A 257 7.97 15.48 6.03
N ALA A 258 8.04 16.81 6.07
CA ALA A 258 7.08 17.62 6.81
C ALA A 258 5.64 17.47 6.31
N LEU A 259 5.48 17.29 5.00
CA LEU A 259 4.17 17.07 4.40
C LEU A 259 3.57 15.71 4.80
N ILE A 260 4.40 14.67 4.93
CA ILE A 260 3.99 13.35 5.41
C ILE A 260 3.71 13.41 6.91
N ALA A 261 4.55 14.11 7.66
CA ALA A 261 4.38 14.32 9.10
C ALA A 261 3.07 15.04 9.46
N SER A 262 2.43 15.72 8.50
CA SER A 262 1.09 16.30 8.67
C SER A 262 -0.05 15.26 8.70
N CYS A 263 0.24 13.99 8.42
CA CYS A 263 -0.72 12.90 8.57
C CYS A 263 -1.10 12.74 10.05
N ARG A 264 -2.39 12.68 10.37
CA ARG A 264 -2.88 12.59 11.75
C ARG A 264 -2.44 11.33 12.50
N TYR A 265 -2.02 10.30 11.77
CA TYR A 265 -1.57 9.04 12.37
C TYR A 265 -0.06 8.98 12.60
N GLY A 266 0.72 9.79 11.87
CA GLY A 266 2.17 9.66 11.86
C GLY A 266 2.87 10.28 13.08
N GLN A 267 3.79 9.53 13.64
CA GLN A 267 4.65 10.00 14.72
C GLN A 267 6.12 10.04 14.29
N HIS A 268 6.49 9.23 13.32
CA HIS A 268 7.85 9.21 12.78
C HIS A 268 7.83 8.80 11.31
N GLN A 269 8.63 9.48 10.50
CA GLN A 269 8.71 9.26 9.06
C GLN A 269 10.09 8.75 8.70
N LEU A 270 10.12 7.81 7.77
CA LEU A 270 11.34 7.29 7.15
C LEU A 270 11.07 6.92 5.68
N SER A 271 12.08 6.46 4.99
CA SER A 271 11.89 5.81 3.69
C SER A 271 12.54 4.43 3.68
N ASP A 272 12.08 3.59 2.77
CA ASP A 272 12.76 2.35 2.43
C ASP A 272 14.04 2.61 1.58
N PRO A 273 14.81 1.57 1.24
CA PRO A 273 16.02 1.71 0.43
C PRO A 273 15.82 2.29 -0.97
N ASP A 274 14.61 2.19 -1.54
CA ASP A 274 14.28 2.77 -2.85
C ASP A 274 13.67 4.18 -2.74
N GLY A 275 13.39 4.65 -1.53
CA GLY A 275 12.87 6.00 -1.27
C GLY A 275 11.34 6.07 -1.18
N VAL A 276 10.66 4.94 -1.02
CA VAL A 276 9.23 4.93 -0.69
C VAL A 276 9.03 5.46 0.73
N PHE A 277 8.19 6.45 0.89
CA PHE A 277 7.91 7.00 2.21
C PHE A 277 7.10 6.05 3.08
N ILE A 278 7.50 5.98 4.34
CA ILE A 278 6.88 5.18 5.38
C ILE A 278 6.55 6.08 6.55
N ASP A 279 5.32 6.01 7.01
CA ASP A 279 4.85 6.68 8.22
C ASP A 279 4.72 5.66 9.35
N ILE A 280 5.13 6.00 10.56
CA ILE A 280 5.11 5.09 11.70
C ILE A 280 4.33 5.70 12.84
N LEU A 281 3.47 4.90 13.45
CA LEU A 281 2.73 5.23 14.66
C LEU A 281 2.87 4.14 15.72
N GLU A 282 2.92 4.53 16.97
CA GLU A 282 2.85 3.60 18.10
C GLU A 282 1.40 3.18 18.39
N LYS A 283 1.25 2.07 19.11
CA LYS A 283 -0.05 1.55 19.54
C LYS A 283 -0.77 2.51 20.47
#